data_8eeb1fd61d70b4ed0e2b0808fa32d0f4
#
_entry.id   8eeb1fd61d70b4ed0e2b0808fa32d0f4
#
_cell.length_a   1.000
_cell.length_b   1.000
_cell.length_c   1.000
_cell.angle_alpha   90.00
_cell.angle_beta   90.00
_cell.angle_gamma   90.00
#
_symmetry.space_group_name_H-M   'P 1'
#
loop_
_entity.id
_entity.type
_entity.pdbx_description
1 polymer ?
#
loop_
_entity_poly.entity_id
_entity_poly.type
_entity_poly.pdbx_seq_one_letter_code
_entity_poly.pdbx_strand_id
1 'polypeptide(L)'
;MEAVIRTRTTDPPHLEVLYELGAAEHALRAAVEARLPAPMSYTHFEVLRDFLRFGDGAPPAEIASRLRMSRGAVTHLLQRMEALGWIRLAGDDRDGRRKQVFLTPEGARMARVAATALRPGTDRLKIDLNDNYLKEGLAFLQALRRSLESLSADDGPGGSRP
;
A
#
# COMPACT_ATOMS: atom_id res chain seq x y z
N MET A 1 -28.87 -27.46 28.86
CA MET A 1 -28.49 -26.38 27.95
C MET A 1 -27.42 -25.59 28.69
N GLU A 2 -26.15 -26.02 28.49
CA GLU A 2 -24.99 -25.50 29.19
C GLU A 2 -24.60 -24.16 28.57
N ALA A 3 -24.59 -23.12 29.40
CA ALA A 3 -24.08 -21.81 28.99
C ALA A 3 -22.57 -21.91 28.80
N VAL A 4 -22.10 -21.86 27.57
CA VAL A 4 -20.68 -21.68 27.26
C VAL A 4 -20.27 -20.31 27.78
N ILE A 5 -19.64 -20.29 28.97
CA ILE A 5 -18.98 -19.10 29.50
C ILE A 5 -17.80 -18.83 28.55
N ARG A 6 -17.95 -17.88 27.63
CA ARG A 6 -16.83 -17.31 26.86
C ARG A 6 -15.98 -16.54 27.86
N THR A 7 -14.93 -17.18 28.37
CA THR A 7 -13.82 -16.49 29.00
C THR A 7 -13.22 -15.56 27.94
N ARG A 8 -13.43 -14.25 28.08
CA ARG A 8 -12.65 -13.26 27.33
C ARG A 8 -11.22 -13.36 27.85
N THR A 9 -10.40 -14.13 27.15
CA THR A 9 -8.97 -14.03 27.32
C THR A 9 -8.59 -12.66 26.77
N THR A 10 -8.07 -11.80 27.65
CA THR A 10 -7.51 -10.51 27.22
C THR A 10 -6.22 -10.84 26.51
N ASP A 11 -6.18 -10.64 25.21
CA ASP A 11 -4.96 -10.88 24.43
C ASP A 11 -3.83 -9.96 24.91
N PRO A 12 -2.58 -10.42 24.85
CA PRO A 12 -1.44 -9.55 25.11
C PRO A 12 -1.47 -8.31 24.21
N PRO A 13 -1.05 -7.12 24.71
CA PRO A 13 -1.14 -5.87 23.99
C PRO A 13 -0.54 -5.89 22.57
N HIS A 14 0.49 -6.68 22.34
CA HIS A 14 1.10 -6.82 21.01
C HIS A 14 0.19 -7.55 20.00
N LEU A 15 -0.65 -8.49 20.44
CA LEU A 15 -1.64 -9.15 19.60
C LEU A 15 -2.82 -8.21 19.30
N GLU A 16 -3.30 -7.47 20.29
CA GLU A 16 -4.34 -6.46 20.10
C GLU A 16 -3.92 -5.41 19.04
N VAL A 17 -2.67 -4.94 19.13
CA VAL A 17 -2.12 -4.01 18.12
C VAL A 17 -2.11 -4.61 16.72
N LEU A 18 -1.77 -5.89 16.56
CA LEU A 18 -1.77 -6.54 15.25
C LEU A 18 -3.19 -6.72 14.71
N TYR A 19 -4.17 -7.03 15.55
CA TYR A 19 -5.58 -7.08 15.18
C TYR A 19 -6.10 -5.73 14.72
N GLU A 20 -5.83 -4.67 15.50
CA GLU A 20 -6.24 -3.30 15.15
C GLU A 20 -5.56 -2.82 13.87
N LEU A 21 -4.30 -3.17 13.64
CA LEU A 21 -3.61 -2.85 12.40
C LEU A 21 -4.29 -3.50 11.18
N GLY A 22 -4.69 -4.77 11.29
CA GLY A 22 -5.42 -5.46 10.24
C GLY A 22 -6.80 -4.84 9.97
N ALA A 23 -7.53 -4.52 11.04
CA ALA A 23 -8.82 -3.83 10.94
C ALA A 23 -8.68 -2.43 10.31
N ALA A 24 -7.66 -1.67 10.71
CA ALA A 24 -7.37 -0.35 10.16
C ALA A 24 -6.99 -0.41 8.67
N GLU A 25 -6.18 -1.39 8.25
CA GLU A 25 -5.85 -1.60 6.82
C GLU A 25 -7.11 -1.90 6.00
N HIS A 26 -7.96 -2.79 6.49
CA HIS A 26 -9.21 -3.14 5.83
C HIS A 26 -10.14 -1.92 5.70
N ALA A 27 -10.31 -1.16 6.78
CA ALA A 27 -11.12 0.06 6.79
C ALA A 27 -10.55 1.13 5.84
N LEU A 28 -9.23 1.32 5.83
CA LEU A 28 -8.55 2.24 4.92
C LEU A 28 -8.82 1.87 3.46
N ARG A 29 -8.62 0.60 3.10
CA ARG A 29 -8.85 0.10 1.74
C ARG A 29 -10.29 0.35 1.31
N ALA A 30 -11.27 -0.04 2.12
CA ALA A 30 -12.68 0.15 1.84
C ALA A 30 -13.05 1.65 1.71
N ALA A 31 -12.54 2.49 2.60
CA ALA A 31 -12.78 3.93 2.57
C ALA A 31 -12.21 4.63 1.34
N VAL A 32 -11.04 4.17 0.87
CA VAL A 32 -10.40 4.68 -0.35
C VAL A 32 -11.16 4.18 -1.58
N GLU A 33 -11.41 2.88 -1.71
CA GLU A 33 -12.08 2.29 -2.87
C GLU A 33 -13.48 2.88 -3.10
N ALA A 34 -14.23 3.14 -2.04
CA ALA A 34 -15.55 3.77 -2.13
C ALA A 34 -15.53 5.19 -2.74
N ARG A 35 -14.38 5.82 -2.83
CA ARG A 35 -14.21 7.19 -3.33
C ARG A 35 -13.43 7.30 -4.63
N LEU A 36 -12.75 6.23 -5.03
CA LEU A 36 -11.96 6.23 -6.27
C LEU A 36 -12.89 6.28 -7.50
N PRO A 37 -12.53 7.07 -8.53
CA PRO A 37 -13.29 7.07 -9.78
C PRO A 37 -13.11 5.74 -10.51
N ALA A 38 -14.19 5.20 -11.06
CA ALA A 38 -14.10 4.03 -11.94
C ALA A 38 -13.22 4.34 -13.17
N PRO A 39 -12.42 3.42 -13.66
CA PRO A 39 -12.21 2.02 -13.21
C PRO A 39 -11.03 1.85 -12.24
N MET A 40 -10.66 2.87 -11.45
CA MET A 40 -9.52 2.84 -10.55
C MET A 40 -9.79 1.95 -9.33
N SER A 41 -8.93 0.96 -9.09
CA SER A 41 -8.90 0.19 -7.85
C SER A 41 -7.90 0.78 -6.85
N TYR A 42 -7.94 0.30 -5.61
CA TYR A 42 -6.96 0.68 -4.58
C TYR A 42 -5.51 0.47 -5.05
N THR A 43 -5.21 -0.67 -5.67
CA THR A 43 -3.85 -0.96 -6.16
C THR A 43 -3.41 -0.05 -7.31
N HIS A 44 -4.33 0.34 -8.19
CA HIS A 44 -4.04 1.36 -9.20
C HIS A 44 -3.66 2.70 -8.53
N PHE A 45 -4.42 3.10 -7.53
CA PHE A 45 -4.14 4.32 -6.76
C PHE A 45 -2.79 4.26 -6.05
N GLU A 46 -2.40 3.12 -5.48
CA GLU A 46 -1.10 2.94 -4.84
C GLU A 46 0.07 3.17 -5.81
N VAL A 47 -0.01 2.64 -7.04
CA VAL A 47 1.01 2.89 -8.07
C VAL A 47 1.06 4.36 -8.45
N LEU A 48 -0.09 5.00 -8.69
CA LEU A 48 -0.13 6.43 -9.03
C LEU A 48 0.44 7.30 -7.91
N ARG A 49 0.13 6.96 -6.66
CA ARG A 49 0.69 7.64 -5.48
C ARG A 49 2.20 7.43 -5.35
N ASP A 50 2.68 6.24 -5.67
CA ASP A 50 4.10 5.93 -5.68
C ASP A 50 4.86 6.83 -6.67
N PHE A 51 4.35 7.00 -7.89
CA PHE A 51 4.92 7.92 -8.86
C PHE A 51 4.90 9.39 -8.41
N LEU A 52 3.82 9.84 -7.77
CA LEU A 52 3.75 11.20 -7.23
C LEU A 52 4.78 11.44 -6.11
N ARG A 53 5.15 10.39 -5.38
CA ARG A 53 6.08 10.47 -4.24
C ARG A 53 7.54 10.33 -4.65
N PHE A 54 7.85 9.42 -5.57
CA PHE A 54 9.22 9.02 -5.90
C PHE A 54 9.63 9.37 -7.32
N GLY A 55 8.71 9.91 -8.12
CA GLY A 55 8.92 10.11 -9.56
C GLY A 55 8.62 8.85 -10.37
N ASP A 56 8.60 9.00 -11.67
CA ASP A 56 8.44 7.91 -12.63
C ASP A 56 9.79 7.45 -13.22
N GLY A 57 9.77 6.48 -14.15
CA GLY A 57 10.97 5.91 -14.74
C GLY A 57 11.57 4.74 -13.95
N ALA A 58 10.90 4.29 -12.88
CA ALA A 58 11.34 3.12 -12.12
C ALA A 58 11.08 1.82 -12.88
N PRO A 59 11.96 0.81 -12.76
CA PRO A 59 11.70 -0.52 -13.31
C PRO A 59 10.57 -1.23 -12.53
N PRO A 60 9.78 -2.12 -13.18
CA PRO A 60 8.69 -2.86 -12.53
C PRO A 60 9.10 -3.58 -11.24
N ALA A 61 10.33 -4.10 -11.18
CA ALA A 61 10.84 -4.80 -9.99
C ALA A 61 11.00 -3.86 -8.78
N GLU A 62 11.38 -2.61 -9.01
CA GLU A 62 11.48 -1.61 -7.96
C GLU A 62 10.10 -1.17 -7.46
N ILE A 63 9.15 -0.97 -8.36
CA ILE A 63 7.74 -0.70 -8.01
C ILE A 63 7.17 -1.86 -7.18
N ALA A 64 7.44 -3.11 -7.59
CA ALA A 64 7.03 -4.31 -6.84
C ALA A 64 7.58 -4.29 -5.40
N SER A 65 8.87 -3.97 -5.26
CA SER A 65 9.52 -3.86 -3.95
C SER A 65 8.91 -2.76 -3.08
N ARG A 66 8.72 -1.55 -3.64
CA ARG A 66 8.13 -0.42 -2.90
C ARG A 66 6.68 -0.68 -2.46
N LEU A 67 5.89 -1.33 -3.32
CA LEU A 67 4.49 -1.68 -3.03
C LEU A 67 4.33 -3.03 -2.31
N ARG A 68 5.43 -3.75 -2.07
CA ARG A 68 5.43 -5.09 -1.43
C ARG A 68 4.53 -6.09 -2.13
N MET A 69 4.52 -6.03 -3.44
CA MET A 69 3.78 -6.92 -4.30
C MET A 69 4.71 -7.96 -4.95
N SER A 70 4.16 -9.12 -5.30
CA SER A 70 4.90 -10.08 -6.13
C SER A 70 5.16 -9.50 -7.53
N ARG A 71 6.24 -9.92 -8.17
CA ARG A 71 6.59 -9.48 -9.55
C ARG A 71 5.47 -9.76 -10.54
N GLY A 72 4.81 -10.92 -10.42
CA GLY A 72 3.67 -11.29 -11.27
C GLY A 72 2.48 -10.34 -11.07
N ALA A 73 2.11 -10.06 -9.83
CA ALA A 73 1.00 -9.16 -9.52
C ALA A 73 1.25 -7.74 -10.07
N VAL A 74 2.47 -7.20 -9.89
CA VAL A 74 2.83 -5.88 -10.45
C VAL A 74 2.82 -5.90 -11.97
N THR A 75 3.32 -6.95 -12.62
CA THR A 75 3.29 -7.06 -14.08
C THR A 75 1.87 -6.96 -14.61
N HIS A 76 0.93 -7.73 -14.05
CA HIS A 76 -0.48 -7.68 -14.45
C HIS A 76 -1.12 -6.32 -14.18
N LEU A 77 -0.80 -5.71 -13.03
CA LEU A 77 -1.31 -4.39 -12.67
C LEU A 77 -0.83 -3.33 -13.67
N LEU A 78 0.47 -3.31 -13.98
CA LEU A 78 1.06 -2.36 -14.93
C LEU A 78 0.51 -2.55 -16.35
N GLN A 79 0.31 -3.79 -16.82
CA GLN A 79 -0.34 -4.07 -18.10
C GLN A 79 -1.75 -3.48 -18.17
N ARG A 80 -2.54 -3.62 -17.11
CA ARG A 80 -3.88 -3.00 -17.04
C ARG A 80 -3.82 -1.48 -17.05
N MET A 81 -2.88 -0.88 -16.32
CA MET A 81 -2.70 0.57 -16.28
C MET A 81 -2.22 1.11 -17.63
N GLU A 82 -1.39 0.37 -18.36
CA GLU A 82 -0.96 0.71 -19.71
C GLU A 82 -2.14 0.65 -20.70
N ALA A 83 -2.97 -0.39 -20.61
CA ALA A 83 -4.20 -0.52 -21.41
C ALA A 83 -5.20 0.61 -21.12
N LEU A 84 -5.23 1.16 -19.89
CA LEU A 84 -6.00 2.34 -19.53
C LEU A 84 -5.35 3.66 -19.98
N GLY A 85 -4.15 3.60 -20.54
CA GLY A 85 -3.40 4.77 -20.96
C GLY A 85 -2.84 5.62 -19.80
N TRP A 86 -2.77 5.09 -18.59
CA TRP A 86 -2.27 5.83 -17.42
C TRP A 86 -0.77 5.81 -17.26
N ILE A 87 -0.14 4.78 -17.79
CA ILE A 87 1.32 4.63 -17.85
C ILE A 87 1.74 4.18 -19.24
N ARG A 88 3.03 4.28 -19.50
CA ARG A 88 3.70 3.63 -20.63
C ARG A 88 4.90 2.84 -20.14
N LEU A 89 5.13 1.70 -20.75
CA LEU A 89 6.35 0.92 -20.58
C LEU A 89 7.31 1.27 -21.73
N ALA A 90 8.51 1.72 -21.38
CA ALA A 90 9.56 2.00 -22.36
C ALA A 90 10.81 1.16 -22.05
N GLY A 91 11.56 0.79 -23.09
CA GLY A 91 12.89 0.21 -22.91
C GLY A 91 13.84 1.24 -22.30
N ASP A 92 14.82 0.79 -21.53
CA ASP A 92 15.94 1.63 -21.12
C ASP A 92 16.81 1.92 -22.35
N ASP A 93 17.13 3.18 -22.58
CA ASP A 93 17.99 3.60 -23.72
C ASP A 93 19.39 2.99 -23.66
N ARG A 94 19.84 2.54 -22.49
CA ARG A 94 21.16 1.93 -22.26
C ARG A 94 21.14 0.39 -22.31
N ASP A 95 20.02 -0.21 -21.93
CA ASP A 95 19.81 -1.66 -21.96
C ASP A 95 18.35 -1.93 -22.32
N GLY A 96 18.07 -2.12 -23.62
CA GLY A 96 16.73 -2.37 -24.15
C GLY A 96 16.01 -3.60 -23.57
N ARG A 97 16.70 -4.39 -22.71
CA ARG A 97 16.12 -5.49 -21.95
C ARG A 97 15.45 -5.03 -20.65
N ARG A 98 15.75 -3.81 -20.19
CA ARG A 98 15.16 -3.25 -18.95
C ARG A 98 14.02 -2.32 -19.32
N LYS A 99 12.80 -2.70 -18.89
CA LYS A 99 11.63 -1.84 -19.02
C LYS A 99 11.59 -0.85 -17.87
N GLN A 100 11.22 0.39 -18.18
CA GLN A 100 10.93 1.45 -17.22
C GLN A 100 9.48 1.88 -17.37
N VAL A 101 8.88 2.31 -16.28
CA VAL A 101 7.46 2.69 -16.20
C VAL A 101 7.35 4.20 -16.07
N PHE A 102 6.66 4.82 -17.00
CA PHE A 102 6.46 6.27 -17.02
C PHE A 102 4.99 6.62 -16.88
N LEU A 103 4.72 7.66 -16.09
CA LEU A 103 3.38 8.21 -15.96
C LEU A 103 3.01 8.99 -17.23
N THR A 104 1.81 8.77 -17.74
CA THR A 104 1.30 9.57 -18.86
C THR A 104 0.60 10.85 -18.34
N PRO A 105 0.32 11.85 -19.20
CA PRO A 105 -0.51 12.98 -18.83
C PRO A 105 -1.88 12.55 -18.31
N GLU A 106 -2.48 11.49 -18.86
CA GLU A 106 -3.75 10.93 -18.41
C GLU A 106 -3.61 10.27 -17.03
N GLY A 107 -2.55 9.50 -16.79
CA GLY A 107 -2.25 8.94 -15.47
C GLY A 107 -2.06 10.02 -14.41
N ALA A 108 -1.35 11.09 -14.73
CA ALA A 108 -1.19 12.24 -13.86
C ALA A 108 -2.53 12.95 -13.57
N ARG A 109 -3.41 13.04 -14.58
CA ARG A 109 -4.77 13.56 -14.42
C ARG A 109 -5.57 12.67 -13.47
N MET A 110 -5.55 11.36 -13.67
CA MET A 110 -6.27 10.38 -12.83
C MET A 110 -5.76 10.38 -11.39
N ALA A 111 -4.45 10.53 -11.18
CA ALA A 111 -3.88 10.67 -9.84
C ALA A 111 -4.43 11.92 -9.11
N ARG A 112 -4.56 13.06 -9.81
CA ARG A 112 -5.16 14.27 -9.25
C ARG A 112 -6.66 14.11 -8.95
N VAL A 113 -7.40 13.46 -9.84
CA VAL A 113 -8.83 13.16 -9.61
C VAL A 113 -9.01 12.31 -8.36
N ALA A 114 -8.21 11.24 -8.21
CA ALA A 114 -8.23 10.40 -7.01
C ALA A 114 -7.88 11.19 -5.75
N ALA A 115 -6.83 12.01 -5.77
CA ALA A 115 -6.44 12.84 -4.64
C ALA A 115 -7.56 13.82 -4.23
N THR A 116 -8.26 14.42 -5.21
CA THR A 116 -9.40 15.30 -4.96
C THR A 116 -10.58 14.54 -4.34
N ALA A 117 -10.88 13.35 -4.85
CA ALA A 117 -11.97 12.51 -4.33
C ALA A 117 -11.72 12.03 -2.89
N LEU A 118 -10.45 11.82 -2.51
CA LEU A 118 -10.05 11.40 -1.17
C LEU A 118 -9.95 12.55 -0.16
N ARG A 119 -9.84 13.79 -0.62
CA ARG A 119 -9.62 14.97 0.23
C ARG A 119 -10.62 15.11 1.38
N PRO A 120 -11.95 14.97 1.17
CA PRO A 120 -12.90 15.11 2.28
C PRO A 120 -12.65 14.10 3.41
N GLY A 121 -12.24 12.87 3.06
CA GLY A 121 -11.89 11.83 4.05
C GLY A 121 -10.62 12.16 4.81
N THR A 122 -9.58 12.66 4.12
CA THR A 122 -8.32 13.05 4.77
C THR A 122 -8.47 14.30 5.63
N ASP A 123 -9.32 15.25 5.22
CA ASP A 123 -9.63 16.44 6.02
C ASP A 123 -10.41 16.05 7.28
N ARG A 124 -11.31 15.08 7.19
CA ARG A 124 -12.01 14.55 8.36
C ARG A 124 -11.05 13.90 9.37
N LEU A 125 -10.10 13.11 8.91
CA LEU A 125 -9.07 12.52 9.78
C LEU A 125 -8.25 13.56 10.55
N LYS A 126 -7.97 14.71 9.95
CA LYS A 126 -7.29 15.81 10.65
C LYS A 126 -8.12 16.44 11.77
N ILE A 127 -9.44 16.41 11.63
CA ILE A 127 -10.36 16.90 12.66
C ILE A 127 -10.46 15.89 13.82
N ASP A 128 -10.59 14.61 13.47
CA ASP A 128 -10.78 13.54 14.44
C ASP A 128 -9.48 13.19 15.18
N LEU A 129 -8.33 13.33 14.51
CA LEU A 129 -7.00 13.03 15.03
C LEU A 129 -6.13 14.30 14.98
N ASN A 130 -5.75 14.83 16.14
CA ASN A 130 -4.87 15.98 16.20
C ASN A 130 -3.45 15.66 15.70
N ASP A 131 -2.66 16.69 15.37
CA ASP A 131 -1.32 16.55 14.80
C ASP A 131 -0.34 15.76 15.69
N ASN A 132 -0.49 15.80 17.02
CA ASN A 132 0.36 15.02 17.92
C ASN A 132 0.07 13.54 17.81
N TYR A 133 -1.21 13.14 17.83
CA TYR A 133 -1.60 11.74 17.60
C TYR A 133 -1.10 11.22 16.26
N LEU A 134 -1.19 12.05 15.21
CA LEU A 134 -0.70 11.66 13.88
C LEU A 134 0.82 11.46 13.86
N LYS A 135 1.59 12.33 14.53
CA LYS A 135 3.06 12.22 14.59
C LYS A 135 3.49 11.01 15.42
N GLU A 136 2.91 10.81 16.60
CA GLU A 136 3.20 9.67 17.48
C GLU A 136 2.81 8.36 16.81
N GLY A 137 1.60 8.30 16.22
CA GLY A 137 1.12 7.15 15.47
C GLY A 137 2.01 6.81 14.28
N LEU A 138 2.49 7.82 13.54
CA LEU A 138 3.43 7.61 12.42
C LEU A 138 4.74 6.99 12.90
N ALA A 139 5.33 7.51 13.99
CA ALA A 139 6.55 6.97 14.56
C ALA A 139 6.37 5.52 15.03
N PHE A 140 5.25 5.22 15.70
CA PHE A 140 4.88 3.88 16.13
C PHE A 140 4.71 2.92 14.93
N LEU A 141 3.92 3.29 13.92
CA LEU A 141 3.70 2.47 12.73
C LEU A 141 5.00 2.20 11.96
N GLN A 142 5.91 3.19 11.90
CA GLN A 142 7.22 3.00 11.27
C GLN A 142 8.10 2.01 12.06
N ALA A 143 8.07 2.07 13.40
CA ALA A 143 8.80 1.14 14.25
C ALA A 143 8.23 -0.28 14.12
N LEU A 144 6.90 -0.43 14.24
CA LEU A 144 6.21 -1.70 14.08
C LEU A 144 6.49 -2.34 12.72
N ARG A 145 6.44 -1.55 11.65
CA ARG A 145 6.75 -2.02 10.31
C ARG A 145 8.17 -2.58 10.22
N ARG A 146 9.18 -1.89 10.76
CA ARG A 146 10.58 -2.39 10.78
C ARG A 146 10.70 -3.71 11.53
N SER A 147 10.01 -3.85 12.67
CA SER A 147 10.01 -5.09 13.44
C SER A 147 9.36 -6.25 12.66
N LEU A 148 8.24 -6.01 11.98
CA LEU A 148 7.59 -7.03 11.16
C LEU A 148 8.43 -7.42 9.94
N GLU A 149 9.15 -6.48 9.32
CA GLU A 149 10.07 -6.75 8.22
C GLU A 149 11.25 -7.63 8.66
N SER A 150 11.78 -7.42 9.88
CA SER A 150 12.85 -8.26 10.42
C SER A 150 12.40 -9.70 10.68
N LEU A 151 11.18 -9.90 11.21
CA LEU A 151 10.62 -11.24 11.38
C LEU A 151 10.52 -12.01 10.07
N SER A 152 10.10 -11.33 8.99
CA SER A 152 10.00 -11.95 7.67
C SER A 152 11.36 -12.27 7.04
N ALA A 153 12.44 -11.60 7.44
CA ALA A 153 13.80 -11.85 6.96
C ALA A 153 14.46 -13.04 7.68
N ASP A 154 14.14 -13.25 8.95
CA ASP A 154 14.69 -14.35 9.75
C ASP A 154 14.09 -15.72 9.40
N ASP A 155 12.89 -15.77 8.81
CA ASP A 155 12.23 -17.00 8.34
C ASP A 155 12.68 -17.47 6.94
N GLY A 156 13.78 -16.94 6.40
CA GLY A 156 14.38 -17.37 5.14
C GLY A 156 14.86 -18.85 5.23
N PRO A 157 14.82 -19.63 4.10
CA PRO A 157 15.11 -21.08 4.11
C PRO A 157 16.60 -21.34 4.38
N GLY A 158 17.01 -21.30 5.64
CA GLY A 158 18.38 -21.52 6.07
C GLY A 158 18.55 -21.75 7.58
N GLY A 159 17.50 -21.61 8.36
CA GLY A 159 17.52 -21.90 9.78
C GLY A 159 17.56 -23.40 10.06
N SER A 160 18.76 -23.98 10.13
CA SER A 160 18.96 -25.33 10.69
C SER A 160 18.36 -25.38 12.09
N ARG A 161 17.30 -26.17 12.25
CA ARG A 161 16.85 -26.59 13.57
C ARG A 161 17.89 -27.51 14.19
N PRO A 162 18.24 -27.34 15.50
CA PRO A 162 19.06 -28.28 16.21
C PRO A 162 18.38 -29.64 16.38
#